data_55d4b087624d8100b3b7ffd984ac84f1
#
_entry.id   55d4b087624d8100b3b7ffd984ac84f1
#
_cell.length_a   1.000
_cell.length_b   1.000
_cell.length_c   1.000
_cell.angle_alpha   90.00
_cell.angle_beta   90.00
_cell.angle_gamma   90.00
#
_symmetry.space_group_name_H-M   'P 1'
#
loop_
_entity.id
_entity.type
_entity.pdbx_description
1 polymer ?
#
loop_
_entity_poly.entity_id
_entity_poly.type
_entity_poly.pdbx_seq_one_letter_code
_entity_poly.pdbx_strand_id
1 'polypeptide(L)'
;MVWIPKYRKRILKGEVKGFVEKHILDIQGYHPDIEIERYSIQSDHVHLIIIIPPKHSVSRIIGKIKANTSRELRDRVEEVRKIYRGNEFWSPGFFSSTVGINEETIKSYVEFQEKLDKGQVQLSFKFQVPRA
;
A
#
# COMPACT_ATOMS: atom_id res chain seq x y z
N MET A 1 5.36 -4.19 -5.73
CA MET A 1 5.22 -3.33 -4.54
C MET A 1 4.06 -3.79 -3.70
N VAL A 2 4.24 -3.80 -2.39
CA VAL A 2 3.19 -4.24 -1.45
C VAL A 2 3.06 -3.22 -0.34
N TRP A 3 1.84 -2.87 0.05
CA TRP A 3 1.59 -2.04 1.22
C TRP A 3 0.26 -2.43 1.86
N ILE A 4 0.05 -2.02 3.12
CA ILE A 4 -1.10 -2.46 3.91
C ILE A 4 -1.82 -1.30 4.59
N PRO A 5 -3.11 -1.47 4.90
CA PRO A 5 -3.80 -0.57 5.81
C PRO A 5 -3.17 -0.64 7.20
N LYS A 6 -3.24 0.45 7.95
CA LYS A 6 -2.67 0.48 9.31
C LYS A 6 -3.32 -0.59 10.18
N TYR A 7 -2.50 -1.26 10.98
CA TYR A 7 -2.87 -2.39 11.83
C TYR A 7 -3.38 -3.60 11.06
N ARG A 8 -3.09 -3.67 9.74
CA ARG A 8 -3.53 -4.75 8.86
C ARG A 8 -5.05 -4.97 8.92
N LYS A 9 -5.80 -3.89 9.06
CA LYS A 9 -7.26 -3.99 9.05
C LYS A 9 -7.74 -4.55 7.72
N ARG A 10 -8.68 -5.50 7.78
CA ARG A 10 -9.20 -6.14 6.56
C ARG A 10 -10.34 -5.32 5.98
N ILE A 11 -10.01 -4.12 5.57
CA ILE A 11 -10.96 -3.10 5.14
C ILE A 11 -10.96 -2.87 3.62
N LEU A 12 -10.00 -3.45 2.89
CA LEU A 12 -9.88 -3.26 1.45
C LEU A 12 -10.86 -4.14 0.71
N LYS A 13 -12.14 -3.82 0.82
CA LYS A 13 -13.24 -4.54 0.18
C LYS A 13 -14.39 -3.56 -0.10
N GLY A 14 -15.31 -3.98 -0.97
CA GLY A 14 -16.47 -3.16 -1.30
C GLY A 14 -16.08 -1.78 -1.82
N GLU A 15 -16.71 -0.76 -1.28
CA GLU A 15 -16.49 0.64 -1.66
C GLU A 15 -15.03 1.09 -1.47
N VAL A 16 -14.42 0.68 -0.36
CA VAL A 16 -13.02 1.03 -0.06
C VAL A 16 -12.09 0.48 -1.14
N LYS A 17 -12.28 -0.77 -1.52
CA LYS A 17 -11.50 -1.39 -2.60
C LYS A 17 -11.65 -0.62 -3.91
N GLY A 18 -12.86 -0.18 -4.23
CA GLY A 18 -13.13 0.59 -5.44
C GLY A 18 -12.36 1.90 -5.49
N PHE A 19 -12.28 2.61 -4.37
CA PHE A 19 -11.50 3.84 -4.30
C PHE A 19 -10.00 3.58 -4.44
N VAL A 20 -9.49 2.51 -3.84
CA VAL A 20 -8.09 2.13 -3.98
C VAL A 20 -7.77 1.83 -5.44
N GLU A 21 -8.60 1.04 -6.11
CA GLU A 21 -8.43 0.71 -7.52
C GLU A 21 -8.41 1.95 -8.40
N LYS A 22 -9.35 2.86 -8.17
CA LYS A 22 -9.43 4.11 -8.91
C LYS A 22 -8.12 4.89 -8.84
N HIS A 23 -7.57 5.05 -7.66
CA HIS A 23 -6.34 5.84 -7.48
C HIS A 23 -5.10 5.15 -8.02
N ILE A 24 -5.08 3.82 -8.03
CA ILE A 24 -4.03 3.08 -8.72
C ILE A 24 -4.08 3.37 -10.23
N LEU A 25 -5.25 3.25 -10.82
CA LEU A 25 -5.42 3.45 -12.25
C LEU A 25 -5.20 4.91 -12.67
N ASP A 26 -5.56 5.86 -11.83
CA ASP A 26 -5.37 7.28 -12.09
C ASP A 26 -3.90 7.67 -12.25
N ILE A 27 -2.98 6.87 -11.72
CA ILE A 27 -1.56 7.20 -11.82
C ILE A 27 -1.08 7.25 -13.28
N GLN A 28 -1.66 6.45 -14.16
CA GLN A 28 -1.34 6.49 -15.58
C GLN A 28 -1.84 7.78 -16.24
N GLY A 29 -2.92 8.36 -15.73
CA GLY A 29 -3.40 9.65 -16.21
C GLY A 29 -2.46 10.79 -15.83
N TYR A 30 -1.91 10.75 -14.63
CA TYR A 30 -0.94 11.77 -14.17
C TYR A 30 0.43 11.57 -14.79
N HIS A 31 0.82 10.32 -15.03
CA HIS A 31 2.13 9.95 -15.55
C HIS A 31 1.96 8.95 -16.68
N PRO A 32 1.71 9.41 -17.92
CA PRO A 32 1.45 8.51 -19.05
C PRO A 32 2.60 7.58 -19.41
N ASP A 33 3.81 7.87 -18.94
CA ASP A 33 4.99 7.03 -19.16
C ASP A 33 5.12 5.90 -18.13
N ILE A 34 4.21 5.84 -17.16
CA ILE A 34 4.14 4.73 -16.20
C ILE A 34 3.15 3.70 -16.72
N GLU A 35 3.53 2.43 -16.66
CA GLU A 35 2.67 1.34 -17.10
C GLU A 35 2.29 0.48 -15.89
N ILE A 36 1.00 0.31 -15.67
CA ILE A 36 0.49 -0.63 -14.66
C ILE A 36 0.37 -1.99 -15.35
N GLU A 37 1.24 -2.92 -14.97
CA GLU A 37 1.25 -4.24 -15.55
C GLU A 37 0.19 -5.13 -14.92
N ARG A 38 0.09 -5.10 -13.60
CA ARG A 38 -0.87 -5.94 -12.86
C ARG A 38 -1.06 -5.38 -11.46
N TYR A 39 -2.24 -5.57 -10.89
CA TYR A 39 -2.47 -5.26 -9.48
C TYR A 39 -3.43 -6.26 -8.86
N SER A 40 -3.31 -6.43 -7.55
CA SER A 40 -4.19 -7.28 -6.75
C SER A 40 -4.48 -6.56 -5.44
N ILE A 41 -5.76 -6.40 -5.13
CA ILE A 41 -6.19 -5.77 -3.88
C ILE A 41 -6.87 -6.85 -3.04
N GLN A 42 -6.15 -7.33 -2.03
CA GLN A 42 -6.69 -8.26 -1.06
C GLN A 42 -7.27 -7.47 0.12
N SER A 43 -7.99 -8.11 1.01
CA SER A 43 -8.64 -7.40 2.11
C SER A 43 -7.66 -6.66 3.01
N ASP A 44 -6.44 -7.13 3.13
CA ASP A 44 -5.42 -6.61 4.05
C ASP A 44 -4.14 -6.13 3.40
N HIS A 45 -4.07 -6.12 2.07
CA HIS A 45 -2.88 -5.61 1.39
C HIS A 45 -3.15 -5.29 -0.08
N VAL A 46 -2.29 -4.46 -0.65
CA VAL A 46 -2.25 -4.18 -2.09
C VAL A 46 -0.94 -4.71 -2.63
N HIS A 47 -1.00 -5.41 -3.75
CA HIS A 47 0.17 -5.82 -4.50
C HIS A 47 0.08 -5.20 -5.90
N LEU A 48 1.07 -4.41 -6.27
CA LEU A 48 1.10 -3.66 -7.51
C LEU A 48 2.38 -3.97 -8.28
N ILE A 49 2.23 -4.34 -9.55
CA ILE A 49 3.34 -4.52 -10.48
C ILE A 49 3.26 -3.40 -11.50
N ILE A 50 4.28 -2.57 -11.54
CA ILE A 50 4.27 -1.33 -12.30
C ILE A 50 5.64 -1.09 -12.92
N ILE A 51 5.66 -0.56 -14.13
CA ILE A 51 6.89 -0.17 -14.81
C ILE A 51 7.03 1.34 -14.67
N ILE A 52 8.06 1.75 -13.95
CA ILE A 52 8.32 3.17 -13.65
C ILE A 52 9.64 3.58 -14.32
N PRO A 53 9.63 4.53 -15.27
CA PRO A 53 10.87 5.07 -15.81
C PRO A 53 11.79 5.64 -14.73
N PRO A 54 13.11 5.57 -14.89
CA PRO A 54 14.07 6.01 -13.87
C PRO A 54 13.93 7.45 -13.40
N LYS A 55 13.31 8.32 -14.20
CA LYS A 55 13.09 9.72 -13.82
C LYS A 55 12.10 9.89 -12.68
N HIS A 56 11.30 8.85 -12.37
CA HIS A 56 10.33 8.91 -11.28
C HIS A 56 10.87 8.18 -10.05
N SER A 57 10.59 8.72 -8.88
CA SER A 57 10.87 8.05 -7.62
C SER A 57 9.74 7.07 -7.30
N VAL A 58 10.08 5.82 -6.98
CA VAL A 58 9.11 4.81 -6.58
C VAL A 58 8.33 5.29 -5.35
N SER A 59 9.02 5.83 -4.36
CA SER A 59 8.36 6.30 -3.13
C SER A 59 7.42 7.47 -3.39
N ARG A 60 7.73 8.33 -4.34
CA ARG A 60 6.81 9.43 -4.71
C ARG A 60 5.54 8.91 -5.37
N ILE A 61 5.67 7.94 -6.25
CA ILE A 61 4.50 7.34 -6.93
C ILE A 61 3.60 6.64 -5.91
N ILE A 62 4.17 5.81 -5.06
CA ILE A 62 3.40 5.13 -4.01
C ILE A 62 2.81 6.14 -3.02
N GLY A 63 3.59 7.14 -2.63
CA GLY A 63 3.13 8.19 -1.73
C GLY A 63 1.93 8.93 -2.28
N LYS A 64 1.91 9.20 -3.58
CA LYS A 64 0.79 9.86 -4.25
C LYS A 64 -0.46 8.98 -4.24
N ILE A 65 -0.32 7.71 -4.56
CA ILE A 65 -1.44 6.77 -4.51
C ILE A 65 -2.01 6.71 -3.09
N LYS A 66 -1.15 6.57 -2.10
CA LYS A 66 -1.56 6.47 -0.69
C LYS A 66 -2.24 7.75 -0.21
N ALA A 67 -1.66 8.90 -0.51
CA ALA A 67 -2.22 10.18 -0.07
C ALA A 67 -3.58 10.46 -0.68
N ASN A 68 -3.71 10.26 -1.99
CA ASN A 68 -4.96 10.51 -2.70
C ASN A 68 -6.06 9.56 -2.24
N THR A 69 -5.72 8.29 -2.06
CA THR A 69 -6.67 7.28 -1.57
C THR A 69 -7.14 7.62 -0.16
N SER A 70 -6.21 7.88 0.73
CA SER A 70 -6.51 8.19 2.13
C SER A 70 -7.42 9.42 2.25
N ARG A 71 -7.14 10.46 1.48
CA ARG A 71 -7.96 11.68 1.49
C ARG A 71 -9.38 11.40 1.04
N GLU A 72 -9.56 10.72 -0.06
CA GLU A 72 -10.91 10.43 -0.58
C GLU A 72 -11.68 9.49 0.34
N LEU A 73 -11.03 8.47 0.89
CA LEU A 73 -11.68 7.56 1.82
C LEU A 73 -12.16 8.28 3.08
N ARG A 74 -11.36 9.20 3.62
CA ARG A 74 -11.78 9.98 4.78
C ARG A 74 -12.96 10.89 4.47
N ASP A 75 -13.00 11.45 3.27
CA ASP A 75 -14.10 12.33 2.87
C ASP A 75 -15.39 11.55 2.62
N ARG A 76 -15.30 10.37 2.04
CA ARG A 76 -16.47 9.68 1.50
C ARG A 76 -16.92 8.45 2.27
N VAL A 77 -16.07 7.88 3.10
CA VAL A 77 -16.39 6.63 3.80
C VAL A 77 -16.37 6.88 5.30
N GLU A 78 -17.57 6.99 5.88
CA GLU A 78 -17.71 7.25 7.32
C GLU A 78 -17.05 6.17 8.18
N GLU A 79 -17.15 4.92 7.77
CA GLU A 79 -16.56 3.81 8.49
C GLU A 79 -15.03 3.98 8.64
N VAL A 80 -14.36 4.50 7.59
CA VAL A 80 -12.92 4.77 7.65
C VAL A 80 -12.62 5.83 8.71
N ARG A 81 -13.41 6.89 8.77
CA ARG A 81 -13.23 7.93 9.79
C ARG A 81 -13.40 7.37 11.19
N LYS A 82 -14.37 6.48 11.37
CA LYS A 82 -14.64 5.87 12.67
C LYS A 82 -13.53 4.92 13.12
N ILE A 83 -13.06 4.08 12.20
CA ILE A 83 -12.03 3.07 12.50
C ILE A 83 -10.70 3.73 12.82
N TYR A 84 -10.29 4.72 12.03
CA TYR A 84 -8.95 5.30 12.16
C TYR A 84 -8.89 6.59 12.98
N ARG A 85 -9.99 7.27 13.21
CA ARG A 85 -10.14 8.42 14.13
C ARG A 85 -8.94 9.36 14.19
N GLY A 86 -8.52 9.88 13.02
CA GLY A 86 -7.37 10.77 12.95
C GLY A 86 -6.03 10.08 12.80
N ASN A 87 -5.97 8.77 12.89
CA ASN A 87 -4.78 8.00 12.54
C ASN A 87 -4.70 7.84 11.02
N GLU A 88 -3.51 7.55 10.55
CA GLU A 88 -3.30 7.31 9.13
C GLU A 88 -4.02 6.05 8.67
N PHE A 89 -4.60 6.10 7.47
CA PHE A 89 -5.25 4.92 6.88
C PHE A 89 -4.26 3.84 6.54
N TRP A 90 -3.14 4.23 5.92
CA TRP A 90 -2.11 3.30 5.49
C TRP A 90 -1.02 3.17 6.54
N SER A 91 -0.47 1.98 6.65
CA SER A 91 0.75 1.77 7.40
C SER A 91 1.89 2.54 6.74
N PRO A 92 2.87 3.05 7.49
CA PRO A 92 4.03 3.73 6.89
C PRO A 92 4.84 2.78 6.01
N GLY A 93 5.35 3.30 4.90
CA GLY A 93 6.25 2.56 4.06
C GLY A 93 5.59 1.57 3.12
N PHE A 94 6.41 0.78 2.48
CA PHE A 94 5.98 -0.26 1.53
C PHE A 94 7.17 -1.19 1.28
N PHE A 95 6.88 -2.36 0.73
CA PHE A 95 7.93 -3.27 0.27
C PHE A 95 8.01 -3.20 -1.25
N SER A 96 9.21 -3.10 -1.81
CA SER A 96 9.39 -3.11 -3.26
C SER A 96 10.55 -4.02 -3.66
N SER A 97 10.44 -4.54 -4.88
CA SER A 97 11.49 -5.38 -5.47
C SER A 97 11.47 -5.18 -6.98
N THR A 98 12.64 -5.20 -7.60
CA THR A 98 12.77 -5.16 -9.05
C THR A 98 12.54 -6.53 -9.67
N VAL A 99 12.51 -7.59 -8.86
CA VAL A 99 12.13 -8.94 -9.29
C VAL A 99 10.76 -9.27 -8.74
N GLY A 100 10.17 -10.37 -9.22
CA GLY A 100 8.85 -10.78 -8.75
C GLY A 100 8.83 -11.01 -7.24
N ILE A 101 7.72 -10.67 -6.62
CA ILE A 101 7.49 -10.89 -5.19
C ILE A 101 6.55 -12.08 -5.06
N ASN A 102 7.01 -13.14 -4.40
CA ASN A 102 6.19 -14.34 -4.23
C ASN A 102 5.25 -14.21 -3.02
N GLU A 103 4.29 -15.13 -2.92
CA GLU A 103 3.29 -15.14 -1.86
C GLU A 103 3.91 -15.19 -0.47
N GLU A 104 4.98 -15.94 -0.31
CA GLU A 104 5.67 -16.09 0.97
C GLU A 104 6.29 -14.76 1.42
N THR A 105 6.91 -14.05 0.51
CA THR A 105 7.49 -12.73 0.80
C THR A 105 6.41 -11.72 1.15
N ILE A 106 5.29 -11.74 0.43
CA ILE A 106 4.15 -10.87 0.72
C ILE A 106 3.66 -11.14 2.14
N LYS A 107 3.45 -12.40 2.48
CA LYS A 107 2.96 -12.80 3.80
C LYS A 107 3.91 -12.33 4.91
N SER A 108 5.20 -12.54 4.72
CA SER A 108 6.21 -12.12 5.70
C SER A 108 6.20 -10.62 5.92
N TYR A 109 6.12 -9.84 4.84
CA TYR A 109 6.07 -8.39 4.96
C TYR A 109 4.80 -7.93 5.68
N VAL A 110 3.65 -8.48 5.30
CA VAL A 110 2.36 -8.09 5.87
C VAL A 110 2.33 -8.38 7.38
N GLU A 111 2.79 -9.55 7.77
CA GLU A 111 2.85 -9.94 9.18
C GLU A 111 3.81 -9.04 9.98
N PHE A 112 4.98 -8.75 9.41
CA PHE A 112 5.95 -7.88 10.05
C PHE A 112 5.41 -6.47 10.24
N GLN A 113 4.82 -5.91 9.19
CA GLN A 113 4.28 -4.55 9.25
C GLN A 113 3.13 -4.44 10.25
N GLU A 114 2.29 -5.46 10.32
CA GLU A 114 1.23 -5.50 11.32
C GLU A 114 1.80 -5.43 12.74
N LYS A 115 2.84 -6.19 13.01
CA LYS A 115 3.49 -6.19 14.32
C LYS A 115 4.14 -4.85 14.64
N LEU A 116 4.76 -4.22 13.65
CA LEU A 116 5.30 -2.87 13.83
C LEU A 116 4.21 -1.87 14.20
N ASP A 117 3.11 -1.89 13.47
CA ASP A 117 2.00 -0.96 13.71
C ASP A 117 1.41 -1.13 15.11
N LYS A 118 1.44 -2.35 15.63
CA LYS A 118 0.92 -2.67 16.97
C LYS A 118 1.97 -2.54 18.07
N GLY A 119 3.18 -2.11 17.73
CA GLY A 119 4.27 -1.97 18.69
C GLY A 119 4.82 -3.28 19.23
N GLN A 120 4.63 -4.39 18.49
CA GLN A 120 5.01 -5.73 18.95
C GLN A 120 6.43 -6.13 18.57
N VAL A 121 7.11 -5.35 17.70
CA VAL A 121 8.51 -5.60 17.32
C VAL A 121 9.24 -4.28 17.26
N GLN A 122 10.57 -4.36 17.44
CA GLN A 122 11.42 -3.21 17.26
C GLN A 122 11.91 -3.15 15.82
N LEU A 123 12.04 -1.94 15.32
CA LEU A 123 12.37 -1.66 13.93
C LEU A 123 13.73 -2.19 13.48
N SER A 124 14.65 -2.32 14.40
CA SER A 124 16.03 -2.20 13.98
C SER A 124 16.73 -3.47 13.53
N PHE A 125 16.19 -4.69 13.77
CA PHE A 125 17.08 -5.81 13.47
C PHE A 125 16.48 -7.19 13.55
N LYS A 126 15.21 -7.32 13.81
CA LYS A 126 14.61 -8.66 13.96
C LYS A 126 14.11 -9.20 12.63
N PHE A 127 13.83 -8.34 11.69
CA PHE A 127 13.38 -8.72 10.37
C PHE A 127 14.05 -7.84 9.35
N GLN A 128 14.72 -8.46 8.39
CA GLN A 128 15.29 -7.73 7.27
C GLN A 128 14.50 -8.02 6.03
N VAL A 129 13.85 -6.98 5.52
CA VAL A 129 13.11 -7.07 4.27
C VAL A 129 14.14 -7.20 3.14
N PRO A 130 14.04 -8.22 2.27
CA PRO A 130 14.96 -8.33 1.15
C PRO A 130 14.89 -7.08 0.29
N ARG A 131 16.04 -6.53 -0.03
CA ARG A 131 16.12 -5.33 -0.87
C ARG A 131 16.48 -5.74 -2.29
N ALA A 132 15.78 -5.16 -3.20
CA ALA A 132 16.06 -5.37 -4.62
C ALA A 132 17.29 -4.58 -5.03
#